data_7bb5a4830f4360ffdbfeeb98def86783
#
_entry.id   7bb5a4830f4360ffdbfeeb98def86783
#
_cell.length_a   1.000
_cell.length_b   1.000
_cell.length_c   1.000
_cell.angle_alpha   90.00
_cell.angle_beta   90.00
_cell.angle_gamma   90.00
#
_symmetry.space_group_name_H-M   'P 1'
#
loop_
_entity.id
_entity.type
_entity.pdbx_description
1 polymer ?
#
loop_
_entity_poly.entity_id
_entity_poly.type
_entity_poly.pdbx_seq_one_letter_code
_entity_poly.pdbx_strand_id
1 'polypeptide(L)'
;MKLLVFSDSHGMPLYMRETLEKHRDVDAVIFLGDGQNDFQMMRALFPNIAFYSVRGNCDLGCADVPVREILDLDGAKIFCTHGHLYHVKSGLYTVVCAAREAGANLLLFGHTHEALETYDDGLYIL
;
A
#
# COMPACT_ATOMS: atom_id res chain seq x y z
N MET A 1 11.11 9.00 -9.31
CA MET A 1 10.35 7.72 -9.34
C MET A 1 8.86 7.98 -9.23
N LYS A 2 8.08 7.29 -10.03
CA LYS A 2 6.62 7.44 -10.06
C LYS A 2 5.96 6.15 -9.56
N LEU A 3 5.10 6.27 -8.55
CA LEU A 3 4.42 5.14 -7.90
C LEU A 3 2.91 5.29 -8.01
N LEU A 4 2.21 4.16 -8.20
CA LEU A 4 0.77 4.08 -7.98
C LEU A 4 0.49 3.29 -6.72
N VAL A 5 -0.40 3.79 -5.89
CA VAL A 5 -0.79 3.16 -4.63
C VAL A 5 -2.28 2.88 -4.63
N PHE A 6 -2.65 1.64 -4.36
CA PHE A 6 -4.04 1.20 -4.29
C PHE A 6 -4.31 0.53 -2.95
N SER A 7 -5.56 0.53 -2.53
CA SER A 7 -6.01 -0.16 -1.34
C SER A 7 -7.49 -0.48 -1.42
N ASP A 8 -7.91 -1.54 -0.73
CA ASP A 8 -9.31 -1.83 -0.46
C ASP A 8 -10.17 -1.97 -1.71
N SER A 9 -9.67 -2.69 -2.73
CA SER A 9 -10.40 -2.91 -3.99
C SER A 9 -11.60 -3.85 -3.81
N HIS A 10 -11.55 -4.78 -2.85
CA HIS A 10 -12.64 -5.66 -2.46
C HIS A 10 -13.35 -6.36 -3.63
N GLY A 11 -12.58 -6.91 -4.58
CA GLY A 11 -13.14 -7.63 -5.71
C GLY A 11 -13.60 -6.73 -6.87
N MET A 12 -13.13 -5.49 -6.94
CA MET A 12 -13.46 -4.53 -7.99
C MET A 12 -12.19 -4.10 -8.75
N PRO A 13 -11.59 -4.97 -9.59
CA PRO A 13 -10.30 -4.71 -10.21
C PRO A 13 -10.36 -3.71 -11.37
N LEU A 14 -11.53 -3.43 -11.93
CA LEU A 14 -11.66 -2.57 -13.11
C LEU A 14 -11.06 -1.19 -12.91
N TYR A 15 -11.29 -0.60 -11.75
CA TYR A 15 -10.76 0.71 -11.40
C TYR A 15 -9.22 0.72 -11.40
N MET A 16 -8.62 -0.30 -10.83
CA MET A 16 -7.14 -0.44 -10.83
C MET A 16 -6.62 -0.59 -12.26
N ARG A 17 -7.28 -1.41 -13.07
CA ARG A 17 -6.89 -1.64 -14.45
C ARG A 17 -6.96 -0.36 -15.28
N GLU A 18 -8.03 0.40 -15.16
CA GLU A 18 -8.17 1.67 -15.88
C GLU A 18 -7.09 2.67 -15.49
N THR A 19 -6.78 2.77 -14.20
CA THR A 19 -5.74 3.65 -13.70
C THR A 19 -4.36 3.24 -14.23
N LEU A 20 -4.05 1.95 -14.19
CA LEU A 20 -2.78 1.42 -14.69
C LEU A 20 -2.63 1.64 -16.20
N GLU A 21 -3.69 1.49 -16.97
CA GLU A 21 -3.65 1.74 -18.42
C GLU A 21 -3.35 3.20 -18.74
N LYS A 22 -3.80 4.14 -17.91
CA LYS A 22 -3.52 5.57 -18.06
C LYS A 22 -2.11 5.96 -17.58
N HIS A 23 -1.49 5.14 -16.73
CA HIS A 23 -0.22 5.47 -16.09
C HIS A 23 0.80 4.33 -16.25
N ARG A 24 0.97 3.84 -17.49
CA ARG A 24 1.92 2.74 -17.78
C ARG A 24 3.38 3.12 -17.56
N ASP A 25 3.67 4.38 -17.39
CA ASP A 25 5.01 4.92 -17.15
C ASP A 25 5.43 4.85 -15.67
N VAL A 26 4.60 4.29 -14.79
CA VAL A 26 4.96 4.16 -13.38
C VAL A 26 6.08 3.13 -13.18
N ASP A 27 6.92 3.37 -12.19
CA ASP A 27 8.03 2.49 -11.85
C ASP A 27 7.58 1.32 -11.00
N ALA A 28 6.59 1.52 -10.13
CA ALA A 28 6.07 0.49 -9.26
C ALA A 28 4.63 0.74 -8.85
N VAL A 29 3.95 -0.35 -8.47
CA VAL A 29 2.61 -0.34 -7.89
C VAL A 29 2.68 -0.92 -6.49
N ILE A 30 2.06 -0.25 -5.54
CA ILE A 30 1.97 -0.71 -4.15
C ILE A 30 0.49 -0.91 -3.81
N PHE A 31 0.15 -2.11 -3.34
CA PHE A 31 -1.21 -2.45 -2.93
C PHE A 31 -1.26 -2.68 -1.42
N LEU A 32 -2.13 -1.95 -0.74
CA LEU A 32 -2.18 -1.90 0.72
C LEU A 32 -3.19 -2.86 1.35
N GLY A 33 -3.68 -3.83 0.59
CA GLY A 33 -4.50 -4.92 1.13
C GLY A 33 -5.99 -4.80 0.85
N ASP A 34 -6.71 -5.87 1.20
CA ASP A 34 -8.14 -6.07 0.96
C ASP A 34 -8.51 -6.13 -0.52
N GLY A 35 -7.92 -7.09 -1.22
CA GLY A 35 -8.17 -7.34 -2.63
C GLY A 35 -7.00 -8.07 -3.30
N GLN A 36 -6.40 -9.06 -2.64
CA GLN A 36 -5.23 -9.78 -3.18
C GLN A 36 -5.50 -10.45 -4.53
N ASN A 37 -6.71 -10.94 -4.76
CA ASN A 37 -7.06 -11.51 -6.07
C ASN A 37 -7.00 -10.45 -7.17
N ASP A 38 -7.47 -9.24 -6.88
CA ASP A 38 -7.41 -8.12 -7.81
C ASP A 38 -5.97 -7.72 -8.08
N PHE A 39 -5.14 -7.70 -7.04
CA PHE A 39 -3.71 -7.42 -7.15
C PHE A 39 -3.00 -8.44 -8.06
N GLN A 40 -3.24 -9.74 -7.86
CA GLN A 40 -2.63 -10.79 -8.68
C GLN A 40 -3.07 -10.68 -10.14
N MET A 41 -4.32 -10.32 -10.40
CA MET A 41 -4.82 -10.08 -11.74
C MET A 41 -4.06 -8.92 -12.43
N MET A 42 -3.89 -7.80 -11.72
CA MET A 42 -3.16 -6.65 -12.26
C MET A 42 -1.70 -6.98 -12.52
N ARG A 43 -1.06 -7.70 -11.61
CA ARG A 43 0.32 -8.13 -11.76
C ARG A 43 0.52 -8.99 -13.02
N ALA A 44 -0.43 -9.86 -13.33
CA ALA A 44 -0.38 -10.70 -14.51
C ALA A 44 -0.58 -9.88 -15.81
N LEU A 45 -1.41 -8.84 -15.76
CA LEU A 45 -1.70 -7.99 -16.91
C LEU A 45 -0.57 -7.00 -17.25
N PHE A 46 0.23 -6.62 -16.27
CA PHE A 46 1.30 -5.63 -16.43
C PHE A 46 2.65 -6.18 -15.95
N PRO A 47 3.21 -7.20 -16.65
CA PRO A 47 4.39 -7.93 -16.16
C PRO A 47 5.68 -7.11 -16.15
N ASN A 48 5.71 -5.95 -16.82
CA ASN A 48 6.89 -5.08 -16.89
C ASN A 48 6.96 -4.04 -15.76
N ILE A 49 5.95 -4.00 -14.87
CA ILE A 49 5.89 -3.10 -13.74
C ILE A 49 6.21 -3.89 -12.46
N ALA A 50 6.96 -3.30 -11.54
CA ALA A 50 7.20 -3.90 -10.23
C ALA A 50 5.96 -3.76 -9.35
N PHE A 51 5.55 -4.85 -8.68
CA PHE A 51 4.36 -4.88 -7.83
C PHE A 51 4.74 -5.32 -6.43
N TYR A 52 4.26 -4.58 -5.44
CA TYR A 52 4.43 -4.87 -4.02
C TYR A 52 3.07 -4.85 -3.32
N SER A 53 2.88 -5.73 -2.34
CA SER A 53 1.61 -5.78 -1.61
C SER A 53 1.79 -6.13 -0.15
N VAL A 54 0.81 -5.71 0.66
CA VAL A 54 0.63 -6.19 2.02
C VAL A 54 -0.77 -6.78 2.16
N ARG A 55 -0.95 -7.65 3.17
CA ARG A 55 -2.22 -8.34 3.42
C ARG A 55 -3.13 -7.48 4.28
N GLY A 56 -4.39 -7.30 3.86
CA GLY A 56 -5.43 -6.68 4.65
C GLY A 56 -6.22 -7.69 5.49
N ASN A 57 -7.13 -7.18 6.30
CA ASN A 57 -7.96 -8.03 7.18
C ASN A 57 -8.96 -8.89 6.41
N CYS A 58 -9.32 -8.50 5.19
CA CYS A 58 -10.24 -9.26 4.34
C CYS A 58 -9.54 -10.23 3.38
N ASP A 59 -8.21 -10.29 3.38
CA ASP A 59 -7.42 -11.16 2.50
C ASP A 59 -7.23 -12.55 3.14
N LEU A 60 -8.33 -13.27 3.29
CA LEU A 60 -8.33 -14.60 3.89
C LEU A 60 -7.61 -15.61 2.99
N GLY A 61 -6.80 -16.47 3.60
CA GLY A 61 -6.06 -17.49 2.87
C GLY A 61 -4.75 -17.00 2.24
N CYS A 62 -4.37 -15.73 2.43
CA CYS A 62 -3.15 -15.14 1.90
C CYS A 62 -2.04 -15.06 2.95
N ALA A 63 -1.85 -16.13 3.72
CA ALA A 63 -0.92 -16.15 4.86
C ALA A 63 0.55 -15.92 4.47
N ASP A 64 0.91 -16.16 3.21
CA ASP A 64 2.24 -15.94 2.65
C ASP A 64 2.51 -14.48 2.29
N VAL A 65 1.48 -13.63 2.25
CA VAL A 65 1.63 -12.19 1.99
C VAL A 65 1.88 -11.47 3.32
N PRO A 66 2.92 -10.62 3.44
CA PRO A 66 3.21 -9.95 4.69
C PRO A 66 2.13 -8.94 5.08
N VAL A 67 1.96 -8.71 6.39
CA VAL A 67 1.04 -7.69 6.90
C VAL A 67 1.65 -6.29 6.88
N ARG A 68 2.96 -6.22 6.76
CA ARG A 68 3.70 -4.96 6.57
C ARG A 68 4.92 -5.21 5.69
N GLU A 69 5.35 -4.17 5.01
CA GLU A 69 6.53 -4.21 4.14
C GLU A 69 7.30 -2.91 4.30
N ILE A 70 8.62 -3.00 4.33
CA ILE A 70 9.49 -1.82 4.34
C ILE A 70 10.26 -1.84 3.04
N LEU A 71 10.01 -0.85 2.18
CA LEU A 71 10.58 -0.77 0.84
C LEU A 71 11.61 0.35 0.78
N ASP A 72 12.76 0.08 0.17
CA ASP A 72 13.73 1.10 -0.20
C ASP A 72 13.63 1.34 -1.69
N LEU A 73 13.01 2.44 -2.09
CA LEU A 73 12.79 2.79 -3.49
C LEU A 73 13.36 4.18 -3.76
N ASP A 74 14.34 4.24 -4.66
CA ASP A 74 14.95 5.50 -5.10
C ASP A 74 15.41 6.39 -3.93
N GLY A 75 16.00 5.78 -2.90
CA GLY A 75 16.51 6.48 -1.73
C GLY A 75 15.46 6.81 -0.66
N ALA A 76 14.19 6.51 -0.89
CA ALA A 76 13.14 6.68 0.10
C ALA A 76 12.84 5.36 0.79
N LYS A 77 12.70 5.38 2.13
CA LYS A 77 12.28 4.23 2.91
C LYS A 77 10.79 4.34 3.18
N ILE A 78 10.02 3.38 2.69
CA ILE A 78 8.57 3.38 2.68
C ILE A 78 8.04 2.27 3.59
N PHE A 79 7.26 2.64 4.61
CA PHE A 79 6.58 1.69 5.48
C PHE A 79 5.17 1.49 4.95
N CYS A 80 4.86 0.27 4.52
CA CYS A 80 3.56 -0.10 3.93
C CYS A 80 2.83 -1.07 4.85
N THR A 81 1.56 -0.79 5.15
CA THR A 81 0.69 -1.71 5.89
C THR A 81 -0.76 -1.43 5.52
N HIS A 82 -1.62 -2.44 5.65
CA HIS A 82 -3.06 -2.18 5.52
C HIS A 82 -3.55 -1.30 6.67
N GLY A 83 -3.04 -1.54 7.87
CA GLY A 83 -3.33 -0.72 9.04
C GLY A 83 -4.22 -1.37 10.08
N HIS A 84 -4.89 -2.48 9.76
CA HIS A 84 -5.82 -3.12 10.70
C HIS A 84 -5.13 -3.57 12.00
N LEU A 85 -3.86 -4.00 11.95
CA LEU A 85 -3.09 -4.41 13.13
C LEU A 85 -2.59 -3.22 13.96
N TYR A 86 -2.63 -2.02 13.42
CA TYR A 86 -2.20 -0.79 14.10
C TYR A 86 -3.38 0.09 14.51
N HIS A 87 -4.61 -0.45 14.42
CA HIS A 87 -5.84 0.23 14.85
C HIS A 87 -6.02 1.62 14.23
N VAL A 88 -5.72 1.77 12.94
CA VAL A 88 -5.74 3.07 12.26
C VAL A 88 -7.12 3.74 12.24
N LYS A 89 -8.20 2.97 12.38
CA LYS A 89 -9.56 3.53 12.50
C LYS A 89 -9.78 4.27 13.81
N SER A 90 -8.98 3.97 14.83
CA SER A 90 -9.05 4.61 16.16
C SER A 90 -8.05 5.74 16.34
N GLY A 91 -7.10 5.89 15.44
CA GLY A 91 -6.07 6.92 15.47
C GLY A 91 -4.78 6.44 14.82
N LEU A 92 -3.85 7.34 14.62
CA LEU A 92 -2.63 7.06 13.86
C LEU A 92 -1.37 6.92 14.72
N TYR A 93 -1.46 7.11 16.02
CA TYR A 93 -0.29 7.12 16.90
C TYR A 93 0.55 5.84 16.77
N THR A 94 -0.10 4.68 16.85
CA THR A 94 0.59 3.39 16.84
C THR A 94 1.32 3.13 15.52
N VAL A 95 0.65 3.39 14.38
CA VAL A 95 1.25 3.15 13.06
C VAL A 95 2.37 4.17 12.78
N VAL A 96 2.22 5.41 13.21
CA VAL A 96 3.27 6.42 13.07
C VAL A 96 4.51 6.04 13.87
N CYS A 97 4.34 5.57 15.11
CA CYS A 97 5.47 5.10 15.91
C CYS A 97 6.20 3.93 15.23
N ALA A 98 5.45 2.97 14.68
CA ALA A 98 6.04 1.85 13.97
C ALA A 98 6.86 2.30 12.75
N ALA A 99 6.34 3.24 11.98
CA ALA A 99 7.04 3.80 10.81
C ALA A 99 8.31 4.53 11.22
N ARG A 100 8.27 5.30 12.29
CA ARG A 100 9.44 6.03 12.81
C ARG A 100 10.52 5.08 13.33
N GLU A 101 10.14 4.02 14.03
CA GLU A 101 11.08 3.00 14.49
C GLU A 101 11.78 2.31 13.33
N ALA A 102 11.09 2.12 12.22
CA ALA A 102 11.66 1.55 11.00
C ALA A 102 12.54 2.54 10.23
N GLY A 103 12.57 3.81 10.62
CA GLY A 103 13.33 4.86 9.93
C GLY A 103 12.69 5.32 8.62
N ALA A 104 11.38 5.18 8.48
CA ALA A 104 10.68 5.49 7.24
C ALA A 104 10.58 6.99 6.98
N ASN A 105 10.59 7.34 5.68
CA ASN A 105 10.33 8.70 5.19
C ASN A 105 8.86 8.85 4.75
N LEU A 106 8.23 7.73 4.39
CA LEU A 106 6.87 7.69 3.88
C LEU A 106 6.12 6.53 4.55
N LEU A 107 4.93 6.82 5.05
CA LEU A 107 4.00 5.83 5.60
C LEU A 107 2.79 5.74 4.70
N LEU A 108 2.49 4.52 4.22
CA LEU A 108 1.31 4.23 3.41
C LEU A 108 0.42 3.25 4.15
N PHE A 109 -0.86 3.55 4.28
CA PHE A 109 -1.84 2.64 4.87
C PHE A 109 -3.22 2.80 4.23
N GLY A 110 -4.05 1.78 4.38
CA GLY A 110 -5.43 1.76 3.91
C GLY A 110 -6.41 1.55 5.06
N HIS A 111 -7.37 0.65 4.87
CA HIS A 111 -8.34 0.18 5.87
C HIS A 111 -9.41 1.18 6.28
N THR A 112 -9.10 2.47 6.46
CA THR A 112 -10.06 3.49 6.92
C THR A 112 -11.08 3.85 5.85
N HIS A 113 -10.78 3.60 4.57
CA HIS A 113 -11.57 4.04 3.41
C HIS A 113 -11.71 5.56 3.35
N GLU A 114 -10.79 6.28 3.98
CA GLU A 114 -10.74 7.74 3.98
C GLU A 114 -9.41 8.22 3.42
N ALA A 115 -9.46 9.22 2.55
CA ALA A 115 -8.25 9.82 2.01
C ALA A 115 -7.56 10.68 3.09
N LEU A 116 -6.24 10.54 3.20
CA LEU A 116 -5.42 11.34 4.09
C LEU A 116 -4.12 11.67 3.41
N GLU A 117 -3.67 12.90 3.54
CA GLU A 117 -2.34 13.32 3.14
C GLU A 117 -1.83 14.33 4.14
N THR A 118 -0.74 14.01 4.84
CA THR A 118 -0.15 14.90 5.84
C THR A 118 1.35 14.69 5.94
N TYR A 119 2.03 15.63 6.55
CA TYR A 119 3.46 15.58 6.80
C TYR A 119 3.71 15.98 8.24
N ASP A 120 4.49 15.17 8.96
CA ASP A 120 4.83 15.41 10.35
C ASP A 120 6.29 15.03 10.60
N ASP A 121 7.11 16.04 10.92
CA ASP A 121 8.49 15.88 11.37
C ASP A 121 9.30 14.84 10.57
N GLY A 122 9.40 15.05 9.25
CA GLY A 122 10.19 14.20 8.34
C GLY A 122 9.46 12.96 7.83
N LEU A 123 8.21 12.74 8.21
CA LEU A 123 7.42 11.60 7.76
C LEU A 123 6.20 12.07 6.96
N TYR A 124 6.12 11.64 5.69
CA TYR A 124 4.92 11.80 4.87
C TYR A 124 3.96 10.65 5.16
N ILE A 125 2.69 10.96 5.32
CA ILE A 125 1.63 10.00 5.69
C ILE A 125 0.52 10.07 4.64
N LEU A 126 0.22 8.94 4.05
CA LEU A 126 -0.82 8.81 3.02
C LEU A 126 -1.76 7.66 3.29
#